data_5e1e188eca9c76e4214f7cd76ce8e68a
#
_entry.id   5e1e188eca9c76e4214f7cd76ce8e68a
#
_cell.length_a   1.000
_cell.length_b   1.000
_cell.length_c   1.000
_cell.angle_alpha   90.00
_cell.angle_beta   90.00
_cell.angle_gamma   90.00
#
_symmetry.space_group_name_H-M   'P 1'
#
loop_
_entity.id
_entity.type
_entity.pdbx_description
1 polymer ?
#
loop_
_entity_poly.entity_id
_entity_poly.type
_entity_poly.pdbx_seq_one_letter_code
_entity_poly.pdbx_strand_id
1 'polypeptide(L)'
;MSIDPNTPVLLGAGQFTERLDDQLEGLRPEDLAARACEAALADTGATEALIPLIDRLACVRLFAHSVPDFIVPVIAPFGRSTSPPLSILSRLTLPNASAIYSRACGDEPQRLVYELGDALLRGEINGAIICGAEALATSRQLQRQGVSVDWSDEPEGETDDRGPCTELLFDAELNRHGAWNPVDIYPLQEQVRRGDLGLSKSAYREQLAALMARFNTVAAANPHAMFDDAMTAAEIGEESSKNRMMGDPHLKSMVAKDGVNQASALVLTRWETAQSLGVADRAIFLHGHGTGSEPQVLNRRAIGESEAMSAAYRNALAGAGIDAEQIGAADLYSCFPIAVWVAMDALGMTLDDPRPLTLTGGLPFFGGPGNNYSTHGIAEMVHWLRAQPEPSYGVVGANGGYLSKHAVGVYANIPAEFPETAPEFKAPEAVEVVSDPEPDGVIE
;
A
#
# COMPACT_ATOMS: atom_id res chain seq x y z
N MET A 1 10.54 -3.52 31.86
CA MET A 1 11.82 -3.46 31.15
C MET A 1 12.00 -2.03 30.64
N SER A 2 13.21 -1.47 30.69
CA SER A 2 13.46 -0.18 30.06
C SER A 2 13.66 -0.45 28.56
N ILE A 3 12.86 0.17 27.72
CA ILE A 3 12.99 0.09 26.26
C ILE A 3 14.21 0.91 25.83
N ASP A 4 14.90 0.49 24.76
CA ASP A 4 16.01 1.25 24.19
C ASP A 4 15.51 2.69 23.84
N PRO A 5 16.17 3.73 24.33
CA PRO A 5 15.83 5.12 24.00
C PRO A 5 15.73 5.40 22.49
N ASN A 6 16.51 4.68 21.69
CA ASN A 6 16.51 4.81 20.22
C ASN A 6 15.40 4.02 19.53
N THR A 7 14.59 3.23 20.27
CA THR A 7 13.48 2.48 19.66
C THR A 7 12.63 3.39 18.78
N PRO A 8 12.47 3.07 17.47
CA PRO A 8 11.66 3.88 16.57
C PRO A 8 10.18 3.76 16.90
N VAL A 9 9.49 4.89 16.79
CA VAL A 9 8.04 4.97 16.96
C VAL A 9 7.41 5.74 15.82
N LEU A 10 6.21 5.33 15.42
CA LEU A 10 5.30 6.12 14.60
C LEU A 10 4.62 7.16 15.50
N LEU A 11 4.95 8.42 15.30
CA LEU A 11 4.45 9.51 16.15
C LEU A 11 3.39 10.38 15.48
N GLY A 12 3.34 10.38 14.14
CA GLY A 12 2.35 11.14 13.38
C GLY A 12 1.89 10.39 12.15
N ALA A 13 0.62 10.52 11.82
CA ALA A 13 0.00 9.97 10.63
C ALA A 13 -0.96 10.99 10.02
N GLY A 14 -0.83 11.27 8.73
CA GLY A 14 -1.63 12.27 8.02
C GLY A 14 -2.10 11.76 6.68
N GLN A 15 -3.30 12.17 6.30
CA GLN A 15 -3.90 11.84 5.02
C GLN A 15 -4.54 13.09 4.41
N PHE A 16 -4.55 13.16 3.09
CA PHE A 16 -5.24 14.21 2.36
C PHE A 16 -5.90 13.64 1.11
N THR A 17 -7.17 13.98 0.91
CA THR A 17 -7.95 13.59 -0.27
C THR A 17 -8.59 14.83 -0.86
N GLU A 18 -8.28 15.14 -2.13
CA GLU A 18 -8.96 16.19 -2.89
C GLU A 18 -10.11 15.57 -3.69
N ARG A 19 -11.35 15.83 -3.30
CA ARG A 19 -12.53 15.33 -4.02
C ARG A 19 -12.76 16.16 -5.29
N LEU A 20 -13.29 15.49 -6.33
CA LEU A 20 -13.65 16.13 -7.60
C LEU A 20 -15.01 16.84 -7.45
N ASP A 21 -15.00 18.01 -6.86
CA ASP A 21 -16.16 18.91 -6.78
C ASP A 21 -15.98 20.14 -7.70
N ASP A 22 -16.92 21.08 -7.63
CA ASP A 22 -16.88 22.30 -8.43
C ASP A 22 -15.77 23.28 -7.99
N GLN A 23 -15.09 23.01 -6.87
CA GLN A 23 -14.01 23.83 -6.29
C GLN A 23 -12.65 23.13 -6.36
N LEU A 24 -12.47 22.21 -7.32
CA LEU A 24 -11.20 21.51 -7.52
C LEU A 24 -10.03 22.50 -7.63
N GLU A 25 -9.08 22.42 -6.71
CA GLU A 25 -7.87 23.24 -6.72
C GLU A 25 -6.90 22.83 -7.84
N GLY A 26 -7.01 21.61 -8.32
CA GLY A 26 -6.16 21.07 -9.38
C GLY A 26 -4.75 20.77 -8.91
N LEU A 27 -4.62 20.33 -7.67
CA LEU A 27 -3.35 20.02 -7.03
C LEU A 27 -2.62 18.89 -7.76
N ARG A 28 -1.32 19.07 -7.90
CA ARG A 28 -0.43 18.03 -8.41
C ARG A 28 -0.02 17.07 -7.28
N PRO A 29 0.51 15.88 -7.59
CA PRO A 29 0.86 14.88 -6.56
C PRO A 29 1.73 15.44 -5.43
N GLU A 30 2.71 16.28 -5.73
CA GLU A 30 3.62 16.85 -4.76
C GLU A 30 2.95 17.85 -3.80
N ASP A 31 1.91 18.55 -4.27
CA ASP A 31 1.12 19.43 -3.41
C ASP A 31 0.26 18.63 -2.44
N LEU A 32 -0.36 17.55 -2.92
CA LEU A 32 -1.12 16.61 -2.08
C LEU A 32 -0.23 15.97 -1.02
N ALA A 33 0.97 15.51 -1.42
CA ALA A 33 1.94 14.89 -0.51
C ALA A 33 2.40 15.89 0.58
N ALA A 34 2.67 17.13 0.21
CA ALA A 34 3.05 18.17 1.18
C ALA A 34 1.94 18.39 2.23
N ARG A 35 0.67 18.48 1.81
CA ARG A 35 -0.47 18.59 2.74
C ARG A 35 -0.60 17.39 3.67
N ALA A 36 -0.36 16.18 3.17
CA ALA A 36 -0.35 14.98 4.01
C ALA A 36 0.82 14.99 5.01
N CYS A 37 2.01 15.48 4.61
CA CYS A 37 3.15 15.66 5.51
C CYS A 37 2.84 16.70 6.61
N GLU A 38 2.23 17.82 6.26
CA GLU A 38 1.81 18.85 7.24
C GLU A 38 0.79 18.28 8.21
N ALA A 39 -0.19 17.51 7.73
CA ALA A 39 -1.18 16.82 8.57
C ALA A 39 -0.51 15.80 9.50
N ALA A 40 0.45 15.01 9.00
CA ALA A 40 1.18 14.04 9.82
C ALA A 40 2.04 14.72 10.89
N LEU A 41 2.71 15.83 10.56
CA LEU A 41 3.45 16.62 11.54
C LEU A 41 2.53 17.22 12.60
N ALA A 42 1.39 17.77 12.19
CA ALA A 42 0.39 18.31 13.13
C ALA A 42 -0.16 17.23 14.07
N ASP A 43 -0.39 16.02 13.55
CA ASP A 43 -0.86 14.87 14.32
C ASP A 43 0.13 14.43 15.41
N THR A 44 1.43 14.74 15.30
CA THR A 44 2.40 14.43 16.35
C THR A 44 2.15 15.18 17.67
N GLY A 45 1.49 16.34 17.61
CA GLY A 45 1.33 17.25 18.75
C GLY A 45 2.61 18.01 19.14
N ALA A 46 3.70 17.87 18.35
CA ALA A 46 5.01 18.50 18.65
C ALA A 46 5.71 19.04 17.38
N THR A 47 4.94 19.53 16.41
CA THR A 47 5.39 19.93 15.06
C THR A 47 6.66 20.78 15.08
N GLU A 48 6.64 21.92 15.79
CA GLU A 48 7.76 22.88 15.82
C GLU A 48 9.07 22.25 16.34
N ALA A 49 8.96 21.35 17.32
CA ALA A 49 10.11 20.70 17.92
C ALA A 49 10.67 19.55 17.06
N LEU A 50 9.80 18.94 16.23
CA LEU A 50 10.20 17.82 15.36
C LEU A 50 10.79 18.28 14.02
N ILE A 51 10.36 19.41 13.47
CA ILE A 51 10.85 19.94 12.19
C ILE A 51 12.39 19.89 12.09
N PRO A 52 13.18 20.40 13.05
CA PRO A 52 14.63 20.37 12.97
C PRO A 52 15.25 18.98 13.14
N LEU A 53 14.47 17.99 13.59
CA LEU A 53 14.91 16.61 13.81
C LEU A 53 14.63 15.70 12.59
N ILE A 54 13.88 16.16 11.61
CA ILE A 54 13.61 15.36 10.40
C ILE A 54 14.84 15.36 9.49
N ASP A 55 15.54 14.24 9.43
CA ASP A 55 16.77 14.04 8.65
C ASP A 55 16.49 13.40 7.28
N ARG A 56 15.31 12.75 7.10
CA ARG A 56 14.94 12.05 5.87
C ARG A 56 13.48 12.33 5.50
N LEU A 57 13.26 12.56 4.20
CA LEU A 57 11.94 12.48 3.58
C LEU A 57 12.00 11.40 2.50
N ALA A 58 11.30 10.30 2.73
CA ALA A 58 11.16 9.19 1.78
C ALA A 58 9.82 9.30 1.04
N CYS A 59 9.89 9.61 -0.24
CA CYS A 59 8.72 9.62 -1.12
C CYS A 59 8.53 8.24 -1.74
N VAL A 60 7.35 7.66 -1.53
CA VAL A 60 6.92 6.45 -2.25
C VAL A 60 6.77 6.79 -3.72
N ARG A 61 7.38 5.98 -4.60
CA ARG A 61 7.47 6.28 -6.03
C ARG A 61 6.09 6.42 -6.66
N LEU A 62 5.87 7.55 -7.33
CA LEU A 62 4.62 7.85 -8.03
C LEU A 62 4.42 6.91 -9.23
N PHE A 63 3.17 6.66 -9.57
CA PHE A 63 2.81 5.79 -10.68
C PHE A 63 3.40 6.26 -12.02
N ALA A 64 3.41 7.58 -12.26
CA ALA A 64 4.02 8.17 -13.43
C ALA A 64 5.53 7.87 -13.62
N HIS A 65 6.24 7.51 -12.53
CA HIS A 65 7.65 7.11 -12.55
C HIS A 65 7.86 5.58 -12.43
N SER A 66 6.75 4.84 -12.40
CA SER A 66 6.74 3.37 -12.24
C SER A 66 6.39 2.65 -13.55
N VAL A 67 6.08 3.40 -14.60
CA VAL A 67 5.64 2.87 -15.90
C VAL A 67 6.70 3.13 -16.97
N PRO A 68 6.74 2.33 -18.06
CA PRO A 68 7.60 2.58 -19.21
C PRO A 68 7.31 3.95 -19.87
N ASP A 69 8.35 4.56 -20.43
CA ASP A 69 8.29 5.93 -20.98
C ASP A 69 7.19 6.13 -22.03
N PHE A 70 6.85 5.10 -22.82
CA PHE A 70 5.78 5.20 -23.82
C PHE A 70 4.38 5.36 -23.21
N ILE A 71 4.19 5.00 -21.92
CA ILE A 71 2.93 5.17 -21.18
C ILE A 71 2.86 6.52 -20.47
N VAL A 72 4.01 7.13 -20.15
CA VAL A 72 4.09 8.40 -19.42
C VAL A 72 3.18 9.50 -19.98
N PRO A 73 3.09 9.74 -21.31
CA PRO A 73 2.20 10.77 -21.85
C PRO A 73 0.71 10.54 -21.55
N VAL A 74 0.32 9.31 -21.25
CA VAL A 74 -1.06 8.95 -20.88
C VAL A 74 -1.31 9.16 -19.37
N ILE A 75 -0.32 8.84 -18.56
CA ILE A 75 -0.44 8.91 -17.09
C ILE A 75 -0.13 10.31 -16.56
N ALA A 76 0.87 11.00 -17.13
CA ALA A 76 1.29 12.34 -16.75
C ALA A 76 1.27 13.29 -17.98
N PRO A 77 0.10 13.57 -18.55
CA PRO A 77 -0.05 14.37 -19.77
C PRO A 77 0.34 15.84 -19.58
N PHE A 78 0.44 16.30 -18.36
CA PHE A 78 0.80 17.66 -17.99
C PHE A 78 2.26 17.81 -17.51
N GLY A 79 3.10 16.80 -17.75
CA GLY A 79 4.46 16.76 -17.22
C GLY A 79 4.55 16.13 -15.83
N ARG A 80 5.76 16.04 -15.31
CA ARG A 80 6.07 15.48 -13.99
C ARG A 80 7.33 16.11 -13.44
N SER A 81 7.50 16.12 -12.12
CA SER A 81 8.76 16.51 -11.49
C SER A 81 9.89 15.53 -11.85
N THR A 82 11.10 16.03 -12.05
CA THR A 82 12.30 15.19 -12.21
C THR A 82 12.71 14.52 -10.90
N SER A 83 12.36 15.13 -9.76
CA SER A 83 12.56 14.57 -8.41
C SER A 83 11.39 14.92 -7.50
N PRO A 84 10.33 14.09 -7.46
CA PRO A 84 9.18 14.32 -6.58
C PRO A 84 9.54 14.55 -5.10
N PRO A 85 10.47 13.81 -4.46
CA PRO A 85 10.81 14.08 -3.06
C PRO A 85 11.42 15.47 -2.86
N LEU A 86 12.25 15.99 -3.77
CA LEU A 86 12.78 17.36 -3.69
C LEU A 86 11.67 18.39 -3.91
N SER A 87 10.76 18.14 -4.84
CA SER A 87 9.59 18.98 -5.07
C SER A 87 8.69 19.05 -3.83
N ILE A 88 8.51 17.95 -3.11
CA ILE A 88 7.78 17.93 -1.84
C ILE A 88 8.55 18.72 -0.78
N LEU A 89 9.87 18.50 -0.64
CA LEU A 89 10.70 19.25 0.31
C LEU A 89 10.66 20.76 0.08
N SER A 90 10.62 21.21 -1.18
CA SER A 90 10.51 22.64 -1.49
C SER A 90 9.23 23.31 -1.00
N ARG A 91 8.20 22.53 -0.67
CA ARG A 91 6.91 22.98 -0.12
C ARG A 91 6.84 22.91 1.39
N LEU A 92 7.82 22.25 2.01
CA LEU A 92 7.88 22.01 3.44
C LEU A 92 9.03 22.78 4.07
N THR A 93 8.90 23.13 5.33
CA THR A 93 9.99 23.73 6.12
C THR A 93 10.73 22.61 6.86
N LEU A 94 11.57 21.84 6.15
CA LEU A 94 12.36 20.73 6.70
C LEU A 94 13.85 20.95 6.37
N PRO A 95 14.56 21.80 7.12
CA PRO A 95 15.87 22.32 6.73
C PRO A 95 16.98 21.26 6.68
N ASN A 96 16.81 20.14 7.38
CA ASN A 96 17.83 19.10 7.51
C ASN A 96 17.51 17.84 6.68
N ALA A 97 16.33 17.77 6.09
CA ALA A 97 15.87 16.55 5.43
C ALA A 97 16.55 16.33 4.08
N SER A 98 17.11 15.16 3.88
CA SER A 98 17.53 14.66 2.58
C SER A 98 16.44 13.79 1.94
N ALA A 99 16.47 13.74 0.61
CA ALA A 99 15.45 13.13 -0.22
C ALA A 99 15.76 11.67 -0.55
N ILE A 100 14.79 10.77 -0.31
CA ILE A 100 14.81 9.39 -0.78
C ILE A 100 13.61 9.21 -1.72
N TYR A 101 13.85 8.60 -2.90
CA TYR A 101 12.80 8.18 -3.81
C TYR A 101 12.77 6.66 -3.89
N SER A 102 11.70 6.03 -3.40
CA SER A 102 11.64 4.59 -3.23
C SER A 102 11.66 3.81 -4.55
N ARG A 103 11.73 2.50 -4.47
CA ARG A 103 11.41 1.62 -5.58
C ARG A 103 9.93 1.73 -5.94
N ALA A 104 9.55 1.19 -7.11
CA ALA A 104 8.15 1.10 -7.49
C ALA A 104 7.59 -0.24 -7.01
N CYS A 105 6.75 -0.22 -6.00
CA CYS A 105 5.89 -1.36 -5.64
C CYS A 105 4.96 -0.99 -4.47
N GLY A 106 3.81 -1.65 -4.36
CA GLY A 106 2.86 -1.40 -3.28
C GLY A 106 3.31 -1.88 -1.90
N ASP A 107 4.39 -2.67 -1.80
CA ASP A 107 5.01 -3.11 -0.54
C ASP A 107 6.04 -2.12 0.03
N GLU A 108 6.48 -1.14 -0.74
CA GLU A 108 7.51 -0.18 -0.35
C GLU A 108 7.17 0.64 0.91
N PRO A 109 5.95 1.11 1.15
CA PRO A 109 5.65 1.83 2.39
C PRO A 109 6.02 1.05 3.65
N GLN A 110 5.69 -0.25 3.70
CA GLN A 110 6.03 -1.10 4.83
C GLN A 110 7.55 -1.34 4.95
N ARG A 111 8.24 -1.52 3.81
CA ARG A 111 9.70 -1.64 3.77
C ARG A 111 10.40 -0.39 4.28
N LEU A 112 9.91 0.80 3.89
CA LEU A 112 10.44 2.09 4.35
C LEU A 112 10.23 2.30 5.86
N VAL A 113 9.10 1.88 6.43
CA VAL A 113 8.88 1.95 7.89
C VAL A 113 9.95 1.16 8.62
N TYR A 114 10.26 -0.06 8.17
CA TYR A 114 11.29 -0.88 8.78
C TYR A 114 12.69 -0.29 8.58
N GLU A 115 13.04 0.09 7.37
CA GLU A 115 14.35 0.62 7.00
C GLU A 115 14.70 1.91 7.77
N LEU A 116 13.77 2.87 7.79
CA LEU A 116 13.97 4.13 8.50
C LEU A 116 13.90 3.93 10.02
N GLY A 117 13.09 2.97 10.47
CA GLY A 117 13.09 2.52 11.86
C GLY A 117 14.44 1.98 12.29
N ASP A 118 15.06 1.11 11.50
CA ASP A 118 16.37 0.56 11.78
C ASP A 118 17.48 1.66 11.79
N ALA A 119 17.39 2.65 10.89
CA ALA A 119 18.29 3.82 10.91
C ALA A 119 18.12 4.69 12.18
N LEU A 120 16.88 4.85 12.68
CA LEU A 120 16.59 5.50 13.96
C LEU A 120 17.19 4.72 15.13
N LEU A 121 16.98 3.40 15.15
CA LEU A 121 17.53 2.51 16.19
C LEU A 121 19.05 2.59 16.27
N ARG A 122 19.72 2.64 15.11
CA ARG A 122 21.18 2.80 15.05
C ARG A 122 21.67 4.22 15.36
N GLY A 123 20.77 5.17 15.56
CA GLY A 123 21.11 6.56 15.83
C GLY A 123 21.70 7.30 14.62
N GLU A 124 21.48 6.79 13.39
CA GLU A 124 21.94 7.41 12.14
C GLU A 124 21.10 8.63 11.77
N ILE A 125 19.83 8.64 12.19
CA ILE A 125 18.88 9.73 12.01
C ILE A 125 18.08 9.97 13.29
N ASN A 126 17.46 11.16 13.41
CA ASN A 126 16.62 11.53 14.56
C ASN A 126 15.13 11.46 14.23
N GLY A 127 14.78 11.66 12.98
CA GLY A 127 13.41 11.62 12.50
C GLY A 127 13.33 11.44 10.99
N ALA A 128 12.21 10.89 10.55
CA ALA A 128 11.93 10.67 9.14
C ALA A 128 10.45 10.90 8.82
N ILE A 129 10.18 11.30 7.59
CA ILE A 129 8.85 11.31 7.00
C ILE A 129 8.83 10.32 5.84
N ILE A 130 7.82 9.45 5.82
CA ILE A 130 7.45 8.63 4.66
C ILE A 130 6.18 9.27 4.09
N CYS A 131 6.15 9.54 2.79
CA CYS A 131 4.96 10.12 2.13
C CYS A 131 4.81 9.59 0.71
N GLY A 132 3.62 9.79 0.15
CA GLY A 132 3.35 9.55 -1.26
C GLY A 132 1.98 10.07 -1.65
N ALA A 133 1.76 10.23 -2.95
CA ALA A 133 0.52 10.77 -3.47
C ALA A 133 0.26 10.34 -4.91
N GLU A 134 -1.01 10.45 -5.32
CA GLU A 134 -1.43 10.39 -6.73
C GLU A 134 -2.52 11.44 -7.00
N ALA A 135 -2.48 12.05 -8.19
CA ALA A 135 -3.45 13.05 -8.65
C ALA A 135 -4.06 12.68 -10.01
N LEU A 136 -4.27 11.37 -10.24
CA LEU A 136 -4.75 10.87 -11.53
C LEU A 136 -6.20 11.28 -11.82
N ALA A 137 -7.02 11.49 -10.80
CA ALA A 137 -8.39 11.97 -10.97
C ALA A 137 -8.41 13.41 -11.50
N THR A 138 -7.61 14.31 -10.92
CA THR A 138 -7.43 15.69 -11.38
C THR A 138 -6.87 15.71 -12.80
N SER A 139 -5.82 14.96 -13.08
CA SER A 139 -5.22 14.86 -14.41
C SER A 139 -6.27 14.49 -15.49
N ARG A 140 -7.07 13.43 -15.22
CA ARG A 140 -8.13 12.98 -16.13
C ARG A 140 -9.28 13.99 -16.26
N GLN A 141 -9.58 14.75 -15.20
CA GLN A 141 -10.62 15.79 -15.26
C GLN A 141 -10.18 16.98 -16.10
N LEU A 142 -8.96 17.49 -15.88
CA LEU A 142 -8.39 18.59 -16.67
C LEU A 142 -8.32 18.24 -18.15
N GLN A 143 -7.90 17.01 -18.50
CA GLN A 143 -7.93 16.52 -19.87
C GLN A 143 -9.35 16.54 -20.48
N ARG A 144 -10.36 16.06 -19.74
CA ARG A 144 -11.76 16.07 -20.23
C ARG A 144 -12.31 17.47 -20.42
N GLN A 145 -11.85 18.43 -19.62
CA GLN A 145 -12.24 19.84 -19.72
C GLN A 145 -11.44 20.61 -20.78
N GLY A 146 -10.41 20.00 -21.38
CA GLY A 146 -9.51 20.65 -22.33
C GLY A 146 -8.64 21.74 -21.70
N VAL A 147 -8.45 21.68 -20.39
CA VAL A 147 -7.58 22.60 -19.64
C VAL A 147 -6.14 22.10 -19.72
N SER A 148 -5.22 22.99 -20.10
CA SER A 148 -3.80 22.72 -20.12
C SER A 148 -3.12 23.38 -18.92
N VAL A 149 -2.37 22.59 -18.16
CA VAL A 149 -1.50 23.04 -17.07
C VAL A 149 -0.09 22.47 -17.31
N ASP A 150 0.89 23.01 -16.63
CA ASP A 150 2.25 22.43 -16.63
C ASP A 150 2.61 21.98 -15.20
N TRP A 151 2.77 20.68 -15.05
CA TRP A 151 3.20 20.04 -13.79
C TRP A 151 4.68 19.66 -13.79
N SER A 152 5.41 20.06 -14.85
CA SER A 152 6.86 19.86 -14.91
C SER A 152 7.55 20.66 -13.82
N ASP A 153 8.58 20.06 -13.23
CA ASP A 153 9.35 20.65 -12.16
C ASP A 153 10.76 20.04 -12.16
N GLU A 154 11.79 20.88 -12.00
CA GLU A 154 13.18 20.48 -11.97
C GLU A 154 13.85 21.04 -10.70
N PRO A 155 13.50 20.49 -9.50
CA PRO A 155 14.05 20.97 -8.25
C PRO A 155 15.54 20.69 -8.15
N GLU A 156 16.30 21.64 -7.59
CA GLU A 156 17.72 21.48 -7.32
C GLU A 156 17.97 20.61 -6.07
N GLY A 157 19.02 19.78 -6.09
CA GLY A 157 19.44 18.96 -4.97
C GLY A 157 19.78 17.52 -5.37
N GLU A 158 20.14 16.72 -4.38
CA GLU A 158 20.45 15.31 -4.53
C GLU A 158 19.32 14.44 -4.00
N THR A 159 19.03 13.37 -4.72
CA THR A 159 18.02 12.37 -4.36
C THR A 159 18.66 10.98 -4.35
N ASP A 160 18.47 10.23 -3.26
CA ASP A 160 18.71 8.79 -3.26
C ASP A 160 17.58 8.12 -4.07
N ASP A 161 17.73 8.08 -5.40
CA ASP A 161 16.76 7.45 -6.30
C ASP A 161 17.07 5.96 -6.47
N ARG A 162 16.18 5.11 -5.96
CA ARG A 162 16.33 3.64 -5.94
C ARG A 162 15.83 2.96 -7.21
N GLY A 163 15.36 3.74 -8.18
CA GLY A 163 14.88 3.26 -9.47
C GLY A 163 13.54 2.51 -9.40
N PRO A 164 12.92 2.21 -10.54
CA PRO A 164 11.61 1.59 -10.60
C PRO A 164 11.58 0.11 -10.16
N CYS A 165 12.69 -0.66 -10.33
CA CYS A 165 12.77 -2.09 -9.94
C CYS A 165 11.56 -2.93 -10.39
N THR A 166 11.28 -2.91 -11.70
CA THR A 166 10.05 -3.49 -12.28
C THR A 166 10.24 -4.91 -12.83
N GLU A 167 11.34 -5.58 -12.51
CA GLU A 167 11.72 -6.88 -13.08
C GLU A 167 10.67 -8.00 -12.83
N LEU A 168 9.96 -7.91 -11.69
CA LEU A 168 8.88 -8.86 -11.36
C LEU A 168 7.49 -8.42 -11.85
N LEU A 169 7.39 -7.25 -12.49
CA LEU A 169 6.12 -6.72 -13.00
C LEU A 169 5.89 -7.05 -14.48
N PHE A 170 6.94 -7.42 -15.20
CA PHE A 170 6.88 -7.66 -16.63
C PHE A 170 7.47 -9.05 -16.96
N ASP A 171 6.59 -9.97 -17.32
CA ASP A 171 6.95 -11.25 -17.90
C ASP A 171 6.88 -11.13 -19.42
N ALA A 172 7.99 -11.42 -20.10
CA ALA A 172 8.08 -11.26 -21.56
C ALA A 172 7.12 -12.19 -22.30
N GLU A 173 6.89 -13.39 -21.77
CA GLU A 173 5.99 -14.37 -22.37
C GLU A 173 4.52 -13.96 -22.20
N LEU A 174 4.13 -13.56 -20.99
CA LEU A 174 2.79 -13.03 -20.75
C LEU A 174 2.51 -11.80 -21.62
N ASN A 175 3.50 -10.88 -21.75
CA ASN A 175 3.39 -9.68 -22.59
C ASN A 175 3.19 -10.06 -24.07
N ARG A 176 3.91 -11.06 -24.57
CA ARG A 176 3.76 -11.54 -25.95
C ARG A 176 2.34 -12.05 -26.24
N HIS A 177 1.66 -12.58 -25.23
CA HIS A 177 0.27 -13.04 -25.29
C HIS A 177 -0.76 -11.97 -24.90
N GLY A 178 -0.35 -10.70 -24.70
CA GLY A 178 -1.24 -9.59 -24.37
C GLY A 178 -1.69 -9.54 -22.91
N ALA A 179 -1.14 -10.40 -22.03
CA ALA A 179 -1.44 -10.44 -20.62
C ALA A 179 -0.39 -9.62 -19.84
N TRP A 180 -0.58 -8.31 -19.75
CA TRP A 180 0.37 -7.40 -19.11
C TRP A 180 -0.28 -6.43 -18.10
N ASN A 181 -1.61 -6.36 -18.07
CA ASN A 181 -2.33 -5.58 -17.08
C ASN A 181 -2.71 -6.45 -15.86
N PRO A 182 -2.82 -5.86 -14.68
CA PRO A 182 -3.37 -6.57 -13.52
C PRO A 182 -4.73 -7.20 -13.76
N VAL A 183 -5.59 -6.56 -14.57
CA VAL A 183 -6.91 -7.08 -14.94
C VAL A 183 -6.87 -8.30 -15.86
N ASP A 184 -5.71 -8.66 -16.41
CA ASP A 184 -5.52 -9.87 -17.22
C ASP A 184 -4.95 -11.02 -16.37
N ILE A 185 -4.10 -10.70 -15.39
CA ILE A 185 -3.35 -11.69 -14.60
C ILE A 185 -4.12 -12.13 -13.34
N TYR A 186 -4.64 -11.20 -12.56
CA TYR A 186 -5.34 -11.54 -11.32
C TYR A 186 -6.59 -12.42 -11.53
N PRO A 187 -7.37 -12.26 -12.62
CA PRO A 187 -8.44 -13.21 -12.93
C PRO A 187 -7.99 -14.66 -13.10
N LEU A 188 -6.79 -14.90 -13.67
CA LEU A 188 -6.23 -16.25 -13.78
C LEU A 188 -5.98 -16.85 -12.40
N GLN A 189 -5.35 -16.08 -11.52
CA GLN A 189 -5.09 -16.48 -10.13
C GLN A 189 -6.40 -16.78 -9.38
N GLU A 190 -7.40 -15.93 -9.55
CA GLU A 190 -8.72 -16.07 -8.93
C GLU A 190 -9.46 -17.33 -9.43
N GLN A 191 -9.37 -17.64 -10.74
CA GLN A 191 -10.00 -18.83 -11.32
C GLN A 191 -9.35 -20.12 -10.84
N VAL A 192 -8.02 -20.14 -10.61
CA VAL A 192 -7.34 -21.29 -10.02
C VAL A 192 -7.90 -21.53 -8.61
N ARG A 193 -7.91 -20.50 -7.75
CA ARG A 193 -8.48 -20.62 -6.40
C ARG A 193 -9.93 -21.12 -6.44
N ARG A 194 -10.77 -20.58 -7.31
CA ARG A 194 -12.15 -21.04 -7.47
C ARG A 194 -12.22 -22.52 -7.82
N GLY A 195 -11.34 -22.98 -8.72
CA GLY A 195 -11.23 -24.38 -9.13
C GLY A 195 -10.84 -25.29 -7.97
N ASP A 196 -9.83 -24.91 -7.19
CA ASP A 196 -9.35 -25.64 -6.02
C ASP A 196 -10.44 -25.78 -4.95
N LEU A 197 -11.28 -24.75 -4.79
CA LEU A 197 -12.44 -24.77 -3.90
C LEU A 197 -13.64 -25.56 -4.45
N GLY A 198 -13.60 -26.00 -5.72
CA GLY A 198 -14.70 -26.73 -6.38
C GLY A 198 -15.97 -25.90 -6.56
N LEU A 199 -15.87 -24.56 -6.57
CA LEU A 199 -17.03 -23.68 -6.61
C LEU A 199 -17.47 -23.35 -8.03
N SER A 200 -18.79 -23.24 -8.24
CA SER A 200 -19.35 -22.67 -9.47
C SER A 200 -18.99 -21.19 -9.60
N LYS A 201 -19.02 -20.65 -10.82
CA LYS A 201 -18.75 -19.20 -11.05
C LYS A 201 -19.71 -18.29 -10.27
N SER A 202 -21.00 -18.66 -10.18
CA SER A 202 -22.00 -17.88 -9.42
C SER A 202 -21.72 -17.90 -7.94
N ALA A 203 -21.53 -19.08 -7.34
CA ALA A 203 -21.25 -19.22 -5.91
C ALA A 203 -19.97 -18.50 -5.50
N TYR A 204 -18.93 -18.55 -6.34
CA TYR A 204 -17.69 -17.84 -6.06
C TYR A 204 -17.87 -16.32 -6.16
N ARG A 205 -18.58 -15.81 -7.17
CA ARG A 205 -18.88 -14.37 -7.30
C ARG A 205 -19.70 -13.84 -6.12
N GLU A 206 -20.62 -14.64 -5.58
CA GLU A 206 -21.36 -14.29 -4.36
C GLU A 206 -20.41 -14.11 -3.16
N GLN A 207 -19.40 -14.98 -3.01
CA GLN A 207 -18.38 -14.83 -1.95
C GLN A 207 -17.52 -13.58 -2.18
N LEU A 208 -17.10 -13.30 -3.42
CA LEU A 208 -16.36 -12.09 -3.75
C LEU A 208 -17.17 -10.82 -3.42
N ALA A 209 -18.45 -10.82 -3.77
CA ALA A 209 -19.34 -9.70 -3.51
C ALA A 209 -19.56 -9.48 -2.00
N ALA A 210 -19.73 -10.56 -1.24
CA ALA A 210 -19.85 -10.51 0.22
C ALA A 210 -18.57 -9.98 0.89
N LEU A 211 -17.40 -10.43 0.43
CA LEU A 211 -16.11 -9.92 0.91
C LEU A 211 -15.98 -8.41 0.63
N MET A 212 -16.20 -8.00 -0.62
CA MET A 212 -16.06 -6.61 -1.03
C MET A 212 -17.10 -5.68 -0.38
N ALA A 213 -18.28 -6.18 -0.02
CA ALA A 213 -19.27 -5.40 0.73
C ALA A 213 -18.78 -5.02 2.13
N ARG A 214 -17.99 -5.87 2.80
CA ARG A 214 -17.35 -5.53 4.07
C ARG A 214 -16.39 -4.35 3.91
N PHE A 215 -15.61 -4.34 2.83
CA PHE A 215 -14.69 -3.26 2.50
C PHE A 215 -15.43 -1.97 2.17
N ASN A 216 -16.47 -2.05 1.33
CA ASN A 216 -17.29 -0.89 0.98
C ASN A 216 -17.95 -0.23 2.20
N THR A 217 -18.42 -1.02 3.17
CA THR A 217 -19.00 -0.49 4.40
C THR A 217 -18.01 0.40 5.15
N VAL A 218 -16.74 0.03 5.20
CA VAL A 218 -15.69 0.83 5.84
C VAL A 218 -15.39 2.09 5.02
N ALA A 219 -15.22 1.95 3.69
CA ALA A 219 -14.93 3.08 2.81
C ALA A 219 -16.03 4.14 2.83
N ALA A 220 -17.31 3.73 2.86
CA ALA A 220 -18.44 4.65 2.91
C ALA A 220 -18.47 5.52 4.20
N ALA A 221 -17.78 5.08 5.25
CA ALA A 221 -17.65 5.82 6.51
C ALA A 221 -16.29 6.54 6.63
N ASN A 222 -15.33 6.28 5.75
CA ASN A 222 -13.99 6.84 5.84
C ASN A 222 -13.92 8.21 5.13
N PRO A 223 -13.57 9.31 5.83
CA PRO A 223 -13.51 10.65 5.25
C PRO A 223 -12.45 10.81 4.17
N HIS A 224 -11.45 9.93 4.14
CA HIS A 224 -10.36 9.94 3.15
C HIS A 224 -10.65 9.04 1.94
N ALA A 225 -11.77 8.30 1.92
CA ALA A 225 -12.14 7.50 0.77
C ALA A 225 -12.53 8.38 -0.43
N MET A 226 -12.04 8.05 -1.62
CA MET A 226 -12.36 8.76 -2.85
C MET A 226 -13.72 8.34 -3.43
N PHE A 227 -14.15 7.10 -3.16
CA PHE A 227 -15.39 6.50 -3.66
C PHE A 227 -16.21 6.00 -2.46
N ASP A 228 -17.02 6.90 -1.91
CA ASP A 228 -17.77 6.70 -0.66
C ASP A 228 -19.24 6.27 -0.86
N ASP A 229 -19.62 5.89 -2.05
CA ASP A 229 -20.96 5.35 -2.34
C ASP A 229 -21.15 4.03 -1.59
N ALA A 230 -22.17 3.96 -0.74
CA ALA A 230 -22.57 2.73 -0.08
C ALA A 230 -23.20 1.76 -1.08
N MET A 231 -22.69 0.53 -1.15
CA MET A 231 -23.15 -0.52 -2.05
C MET A 231 -23.46 -1.80 -1.28
N THR A 232 -24.54 -2.47 -1.65
CA THR A 232 -24.86 -3.82 -1.16
C THR A 232 -24.00 -4.89 -1.86
N ALA A 233 -23.89 -6.08 -1.25
CA ALA A 233 -23.23 -7.21 -1.89
C ALA A 233 -23.88 -7.57 -3.25
N ALA A 234 -25.21 -7.45 -3.36
CA ALA A 234 -25.93 -7.68 -4.62
C ALA A 234 -25.46 -6.70 -5.71
N GLU A 235 -25.41 -5.40 -5.43
CA GLU A 235 -24.94 -4.38 -6.38
C GLU A 235 -23.46 -4.57 -6.78
N ILE A 236 -22.62 -5.02 -5.85
CA ILE A 236 -21.22 -5.33 -6.10
C ILE A 236 -21.09 -6.57 -6.99
N GLY A 237 -21.92 -7.59 -6.78
CA GLY A 237 -21.88 -8.87 -7.51
C GLY A 237 -22.63 -8.89 -8.84
N GLU A 238 -23.47 -7.88 -9.12
CA GLU A 238 -24.30 -7.82 -10.34
C GLU A 238 -23.59 -7.05 -11.46
N GLU A 239 -23.53 -7.67 -12.64
CA GLU A 239 -23.00 -7.02 -13.83
C GLU A 239 -23.99 -6.01 -14.40
N SER A 240 -23.53 -4.79 -14.66
CA SER A 240 -24.33 -3.69 -15.21
C SER A 240 -23.49 -2.75 -16.07
N SER A 241 -24.13 -1.77 -16.71
CA SER A 241 -23.42 -0.73 -17.48
C SER A 241 -22.45 0.10 -16.63
N LYS A 242 -22.70 0.22 -15.33
CA LYS A 242 -21.80 0.91 -14.37
C LYS A 242 -20.80 -0.03 -13.72
N ASN A 243 -21.13 -1.32 -13.59
CA ASN A 243 -20.33 -2.37 -12.97
C ASN A 243 -20.04 -3.50 -13.97
N ARG A 244 -19.34 -3.16 -15.04
CA ARG A 244 -18.99 -4.08 -16.12
C ARG A 244 -17.97 -5.13 -15.69
N MET A 245 -17.92 -6.25 -16.42
CA MET A 245 -16.83 -7.21 -16.31
C MET A 245 -15.49 -6.56 -16.65
N MET A 246 -14.50 -6.78 -15.79
CA MET A 246 -13.10 -6.37 -16.01
C MET A 246 -12.26 -7.56 -16.50
N GLY A 247 -12.43 -8.71 -15.89
CA GLY A 247 -11.85 -10.00 -16.21
C GLY A 247 -12.51 -11.04 -15.32
N ASP A 248 -13.12 -12.10 -15.92
CA ASP A 248 -13.91 -13.10 -15.17
C ASP A 248 -13.08 -13.76 -14.03
N PRO A 249 -13.49 -13.66 -12.74
CA PRO A 249 -14.83 -13.33 -12.24
C PRO A 249 -15.02 -11.86 -11.80
N HIS A 250 -14.05 -10.98 -11.98
CA HIS A 250 -14.04 -9.65 -11.39
C HIS A 250 -14.91 -8.64 -12.14
N LEU A 251 -15.81 -7.98 -11.41
CA LEU A 251 -16.51 -6.78 -11.85
C LEU A 251 -15.73 -5.52 -11.44
N LYS A 252 -16.04 -4.38 -12.06
CA LYS A 252 -15.39 -3.09 -11.82
C LYS A 252 -15.39 -2.67 -10.35
N SER A 253 -16.43 -3.01 -9.60
CA SER A 253 -16.55 -2.76 -8.16
C SER A 253 -15.64 -3.61 -7.29
N MET A 254 -15.00 -4.67 -7.84
CA MET A 254 -14.16 -5.62 -7.11
C MET A 254 -12.67 -5.36 -7.31
N VAL A 255 -12.29 -4.40 -8.16
CA VAL A 255 -10.89 -4.15 -8.52
C VAL A 255 -10.47 -2.74 -8.13
N ALA A 256 -9.17 -2.58 -7.86
CA ALA A 256 -8.58 -1.29 -7.51
C ALA A 256 -8.94 -0.18 -8.50
N LYS A 257 -9.20 1.02 -8.00
CA LYS A 257 -9.48 2.22 -8.79
C LYS A 257 -8.37 3.24 -8.60
N ASP A 258 -7.68 3.57 -9.67
CA ASP A 258 -6.55 4.49 -9.71
C ASP A 258 -6.93 5.96 -9.97
N GLY A 259 -8.20 6.24 -10.26
CA GLY A 259 -8.70 7.59 -10.52
C GLY A 259 -8.89 8.39 -9.23
N VAL A 260 -7.80 8.65 -8.50
CA VAL A 260 -7.80 9.26 -7.18
C VAL A 260 -6.94 10.52 -7.12
N ASN A 261 -7.20 11.36 -6.10
CA ASN A 261 -6.34 12.44 -5.65
C ASN A 261 -6.12 12.23 -4.15
N GLN A 262 -5.17 11.39 -3.80
CA GLN A 262 -4.94 10.96 -2.43
C GLN A 262 -3.46 11.02 -2.07
N ALA A 263 -3.18 11.43 -0.84
CA ALA A 263 -1.85 11.43 -0.26
C ALA A 263 -1.89 10.97 1.19
N SER A 264 -0.83 10.32 1.63
CA SER A 264 -0.64 9.94 3.03
C SER A 264 0.81 10.10 3.43
N ALA A 265 1.05 10.41 4.70
CA ALA A 265 2.36 10.54 5.29
C ALA A 265 2.42 10.00 6.72
N LEU A 266 3.60 9.54 7.11
CA LEU A 266 3.92 9.03 8.44
C LEU A 266 5.15 9.78 8.97
N VAL A 267 5.14 10.11 10.27
CA VAL A 267 6.31 10.69 10.97
C VAL A 267 6.86 9.66 11.94
N LEU A 268 8.14 9.32 11.76
CA LEU A 268 8.89 8.43 12.62
C LEU A 268 9.93 9.21 13.41
N THR A 269 10.14 8.84 14.67
CA THR A 269 11.21 9.38 15.53
C THR A 269 11.62 8.33 16.57
N ARG A 270 12.57 8.69 17.45
CA ARG A 270 13.02 7.81 18.54
C ARG A 270 12.10 7.93 19.75
N TRP A 271 11.98 6.87 20.51
CA TRP A 271 11.18 6.81 21.74
C TRP A 271 11.59 7.90 22.74
N GLU A 272 12.90 8.11 22.97
CA GLU A 272 13.40 9.17 23.87
C GLU A 272 12.95 10.57 23.41
N THR A 273 12.88 10.80 22.08
CA THR A 273 12.40 12.06 21.52
C THR A 273 10.92 12.26 21.86
N ALA A 274 10.08 11.25 21.64
CA ALA A 274 8.66 11.32 22.00
C ALA A 274 8.45 11.57 23.51
N GLN A 275 9.25 10.93 24.36
CA GLN A 275 9.22 11.15 25.81
C GLN A 275 9.64 12.58 26.19
N SER A 276 10.76 13.05 25.64
CA SER A 276 11.29 14.39 25.94
C SER A 276 10.37 15.52 25.51
N LEU A 277 9.60 15.30 24.44
CA LEU A 277 8.61 16.23 23.92
C LEU A 277 7.24 16.12 24.63
N GLY A 278 7.05 15.16 25.53
CA GLY A 278 5.81 14.94 26.26
C GLY A 278 4.65 14.39 25.41
N VAL A 279 4.95 13.71 24.31
CA VAL A 279 3.97 13.13 23.36
C VAL A 279 4.10 11.59 23.26
N ALA A 280 4.69 10.97 24.25
CA ALA A 280 4.94 9.53 24.30
C ALA A 280 3.64 8.69 24.28
N ASP A 281 2.54 9.23 24.75
CA ASP A 281 1.20 8.61 24.72
C ASP A 281 0.62 8.46 23.32
N ARG A 282 1.20 9.16 22.33
CA ARG A 282 0.81 9.06 20.91
C ARG A 282 1.60 8.04 20.14
N ALA A 283 2.67 7.50 20.72
CA ALA A 283 3.59 6.60 20.04
C ALA A 283 2.95 5.26 19.73
N ILE A 284 3.09 4.80 18.48
CA ILE A 284 2.75 3.45 18.04
C ILE A 284 4.05 2.73 17.67
N PHE A 285 4.18 1.51 18.12
CA PHE A 285 5.37 0.67 17.98
C PHE A 285 5.18 -0.36 16.87
N LEU A 286 6.24 -0.62 16.09
CA LEU A 286 6.32 -1.78 15.22
C LEU A 286 6.82 -2.96 16.06
N HIS A 287 6.01 -3.97 16.20
CA HIS A 287 6.31 -5.19 16.98
C HIS A 287 6.83 -6.32 16.12
N GLY A 288 6.46 -6.37 14.86
CA GLY A 288 6.89 -7.40 13.93
C GLY A 288 6.90 -6.93 12.50
N HIS A 289 7.83 -7.46 11.72
CA HIS A 289 7.95 -7.18 10.30
C HIS A 289 8.32 -8.45 9.54
N GLY A 290 7.73 -8.64 8.38
CA GLY A 290 8.03 -9.77 7.51
C GLY A 290 7.94 -9.38 6.05
N THR A 291 8.83 -9.94 5.23
CA THR A 291 8.85 -9.71 3.79
C THR A 291 8.92 -11.03 3.03
N GLY A 292 8.40 -11.01 1.81
CA GLY A 292 8.45 -12.16 0.92
C GLY A 292 8.34 -11.76 -0.54
N SER A 293 8.92 -12.58 -1.41
CA SER A 293 8.82 -12.43 -2.86
C SER A 293 8.57 -13.75 -3.56
N GLU A 294 7.69 -13.72 -4.56
CA GLU A 294 7.39 -14.81 -5.49
C GLU A 294 8.22 -14.66 -6.77
N PRO A 295 8.51 -15.74 -7.47
CA PRO A 295 9.00 -15.67 -8.84
C PRO A 295 7.93 -15.09 -9.77
N GLN A 296 8.29 -14.86 -11.04
CA GLN A 296 7.32 -14.51 -12.08
C GLN A 296 6.18 -15.50 -12.15
N VAL A 297 4.99 -15.05 -12.55
CA VAL A 297 3.75 -15.85 -12.49
C VAL A 297 3.89 -17.21 -13.18
N LEU A 298 4.54 -17.24 -14.35
CA LEU A 298 4.72 -18.49 -15.11
C LEU A 298 5.70 -19.48 -14.46
N ASN A 299 6.55 -19.02 -13.54
CA ASN A 299 7.53 -19.86 -12.84
C ASN A 299 7.01 -20.42 -11.51
N ARG A 300 5.76 -20.10 -11.14
CA ARG A 300 5.15 -20.53 -9.87
C ARG A 300 4.53 -21.91 -10.01
N ARG A 301 4.66 -22.70 -8.94
CA ARG A 301 4.00 -24.00 -8.83
C ARG A 301 2.48 -23.89 -8.77
N ALA A 302 1.99 -22.87 -8.05
CA ALA A 302 0.58 -22.56 -7.91
C ALA A 302 0.40 -21.04 -7.98
N ILE A 303 -0.60 -20.57 -8.69
CA ILE A 303 -0.88 -19.14 -8.85
C ILE A 303 -2.11 -18.67 -8.07
N GLY A 304 -2.92 -19.59 -7.54
CA GLY A 304 -4.10 -19.31 -6.72
C GLY A 304 -3.79 -19.06 -5.23
N GLU A 305 -2.51 -19.15 -4.84
CA GLU A 305 -1.99 -18.95 -3.49
C GLU A 305 -0.66 -18.19 -3.55
N SER A 306 -0.11 -17.78 -2.38
CA SER A 306 1.23 -17.20 -2.28
C SER A 306 1.92 -17.68 -1.02
N GLU A 307 2.96 -18.49 -1.21
CA GLU A 307 3.83 -18.95 -0.12
C GLU A 307 4.61 -17.78 0.49
N ALA A 308 5.04 -16.85 -0.35
CA ALA A 308 5.79 -15.66 0.08
C ALA A 308 4.92 -14.70 0.91
N MET A 309 3.66 -14.48 0.55
CA MET A 309 2.74 -13.70 1.37
C MET A 309 2.50 -14.38 2.72
N SER A 310 2.21 -15.69 2.71
CA SER A 310 2.00 -16.47 3.93
C SER A 310 3.23 -16.45 4.84
N ALA A 311 4.45 -16.52 4.28
CA ALA A 311 5.69 -16.40 5.03
C ALA A 311 5.88 -15.00 5.61
N ALA A 312 5.54 -13.93 4.87
CA ALA A 312 5.63 -12.56 5.35
C ALA A 312 4.73 -12.32 6.58
N TYR A 313 3.47 -12.78 6.54
CA TYR A 313 2.57 -12.71 7.69
C TYR A 313 3.08 -13.52 8.88
N ARG A 314 3.47 -14.78 8.65
CA ARG A 314 4.03 -15.65 9.70
C ARG A 314 5.27 -15.04 10.36
N ASN A 315 6.19 -14.48 9.58
CA ASN A 315 7.40 -13.87 10.11
C ASN A 315 7.10 -12.59 10.89
N ALA A 316 6.14 -11.76 10.43
CA ALA A 316 5.71 -10.58 11.16
C ALA A 316 5.07 -10.93 12.52
N LEU A 317 4.19 -11.93 12.56
CA LEU A 317 3.58 -12.41 13.81
C LEU A 317 4.61 -13.01 14.74
N ALA A 318 5.53 -13.84 14.23
CA ALA A 318 6.60 -14.43 15.02
C ALA A 318 7.55 -13.37 15.60
N GLY A 319 7.89 -12.33 14.82
CA GLY A 319 8.67 -11.19 15.30
C GLY A 319 7.97 -10.43 16.43
N ALA A 320 6.65 -10.30 16.34
CA ALA A 320 5.83 -9.69 17.39
C ALA A 320 5.60 -10.62 18.62
N GLY A 321 5.92 -11.91 18.51
CA GLY A 321 5.67 -12.90 19.57
C GLY A 321 4.18 -13.13 19.84
N ILE A 322 3.32 -13.00 18.81
CA ILE A 322 1.87 -13.16 18.93
C ILE A 322 1.33 -14.17 17.92
N ASP A 323 0.15 -14.69 18.23
CA ASP A 323 -0.66 -15.49 17.30
C ASP A 323 -1.70 -14.60 16.59
N ALA A 324 -2.23 -15.09 15.47
CA ALA A 324 -3.20 -14.34 14.66
C ALA A 324 -4.49 -13.98 15.40
N GLU A 325 -4.89 -14.75 16.41
CA GLU A 325 -6.05 -14.50 17.26
C GLU A 325 -5.90 -13.26 18.15
N GLN A 326 -4.66 -12.81 18.41
CA GLN A 326 -4.38 -11.61 19.20
C GLN A 326 -4.47 -10.32 18.40
N ILE A 327 -4.59 -10.40 17.07
CA ILE A 327 -4.81 -9.25 16.21
C ILE A 327 -6.21 -8.72 16.42
N GLY A 328 -6.34 -7.44 16.78
CA GLY A 328 -7.64 -6.76 16.94
C GLY A 328 -8.21 -6.20 15.63
N ALA A 329 -7.35 -5.80 14.70
CA ALA A 329 -7.74 -5.29 13.38
C ALA A 329 -6.66 -5.59 12.33
N ALA A 330 -7.09 -5.69 11.07
CA ALA A 330 -6.21 -5.78 9.91
C ALA A 330 -6.53 -4.66 8.90
N ASP A 331 -5.53 -4.25 8.11
CA ASP A 331 -5.74 -3.60 6.82
C ASP A 331 -5.07 -4.45 5.75
N LEU A 332 -5.88 -5.28 5.09
CA LEU A 332 -5.42 -6.24 4.09
C LEU A 332 -5.39 -5.58 2.72
N TYR A 333 -4.26 -5.72 2.01
CA TYR A 333 -4.10 -5.16 0.68
C TYR A 333 -5.09 -5.76 -0.31
N SER A 334 -5.90 -4.93 -0.95
CA SER A 334 -7.12 -5.34 -1.64
C SER A 334 -7.17 -4.85 -3.10
N CYS A 335 -6.05 -4.89 -3.82
CA CYS A 335 -6.05 -4.53 -5.25
C CYS A 335 -7.01 -5.42 -6.07
N PHE A 336 -7.07 -6.69 -5.72
CA PHE A 336 -8.02 -7.70 -6.21
C PHE A 336 -8.42 -8.62 -5.05
N PRO A 337 -9.61 -9.27 -5.11
CA PRO A 337 -10.08 -10.13 -4.02
C PRO A 337 -9.13 -11.25 -3.64
N ILE A 338 -8.43 -11.86 -4.60
CA ILE A 338 -7.45 -12.93 -4.33
C ILE A 338 -6.35 -12.49 -3.35
N ALA A 339 -5.91 -11.23 -3.41
CA ALA A 339 -4.90 -10.71 -2.48
C ALA A 339 -5.43 -10.71 -1.04
N VAL A 340 -6.72 -10.41 -0.86
CA VAL A 340 -7.38 -10.47 0.45
C VAL A 340 -7.54 -11.91 0.92
N TRP A 341 -8.01 -12.81 0.03
CA TRP A 341 -8.18 -14.22 0.37
C TRP A 341 -6.88 -14.87 0.83
N VAL A 342 -5.79 -14.66 0.11
CA VAL A 342 -4.48 -15.24 0.46
C VAL A 342 -3.98 -14.69 1.81
N ALA A 343 -4.18 -13.40 2.08
CA ALA A 343 -3.85 -12.80 3.37
C ALA A 343 -4.72 -13.36 4.51
N MET A 344 -6.03 -13.54 4.26
CA MET A 344 -6.95 -14.17 5.23
C MET A 344 -6.54 -15.60 5.53
N ASP A 345 -6.20 -16.40 4.51
CA ASP A 345 -5.70 -17.78 4.68
C ASP A 345 -4.44 -17.80 5.56
N ALA A 346 -3.50 -16.87 5.32
CA ALA A 346 -2.27 -16.76 6.11
C ALA A 346 -2.52 -16.42 7.59
N LEU A 347 -3.62 -15.71 7.87
CA LEU A 347 -4.03 -15.31 9.22
C LEU A 347 -5.09 -16.25 9.85
N GLY A 348 -5.54 -17.28 9.14
CA GLY A 348 -6.63 -18.15 9.59
C GLY A 348 -7.97 -17.41 9.74
N MET A 349 -8.15 -16.29 9.05
CA MET A 349 -9.38 -15.50 9.06
C MET A 349 -10.41 -16.06 8.06
N THR A 350 -11.67 -15.89 8.35
CA THR A 350 -12.79 -16.28 7.48
C THR A 350 -13.63 -15.07 7.10
N LEU A 351 -14.54 -15.26 6.13
CA LEU A 351 -15.49 -14.22 5.74
C LEU A 351 -16.35 -13.73 6.91
N ASP A 352 -16.63 -14.60 7.88
CA ASP A 352 -17.45 -14.29 9.05
C ASP A 352 -16.62 -13.81 10.27
N ASP A 353 -15.29 -13.62 10.10
CA ASP A 353 -14.44 -13.11 11.16
C ASP A 353 -14.96 -11.73 11.61
N PRO A 354 -15.22 -11.50 12.92
CA PRO A 354 -15.79 -10.25 13.40
C PRO A 354 -14.80 -9.08 13.36
N ARG A 355 -13.50 -9.36 13.25
CA ARG A 355 -12.45 -8.33 13.23
C ARG A 355 -12.50 -7.53 11.92
N PRO A 356 -12.13 -6.24 11.95
CA PRO A 356 -11.93 -5.48 10.73
C PRO A 356 -10.88 -6.13 9.82
N LEU A 357 -11.23 -6.38 8.54
CA LEU A 357 -10.31 -6.83 7.50
C LEU A 357 -9.63 -5.66 6.79
N THR A 358 -10.18 -4.48 6.96
CA THR A 358 -9.67 -3.21 6.44
C THR A 358 -10.06 -2.07 7.38
N LEU A 359 -9.22 -1.07 7.47
CA LEU A 359 -9.49 0.19 8.16
C LEU A 359 -9.68 1.33 7.17
N THR A 360 -9.06 1.22 6.00
CA THR A 360 -9.23 2.17 4.90
C THR A 360 -10.56 1.99 4.17
N GLY A 361 -10.97 0.77 3.92
CA GLY A 361 -12.10 0.40 3.04
C GLY A 361 -11.65 -0.20 1.70
N GLY A 362 -10.36 -0.38 1.48
CA GLY A 362 -9.77 -1.11 0.35
C GLY A 362 -9.68 -0.34 -0.97
N LEU A 363 -8.75 -0.75 -1.81
CA LEU A 363 -8.45 -0.10 -3.09
C LEU A 363 -9.64 0.04 -4.06
N PRO A 364 -10.67 -0.85 -4.06
CA PRO A 364 -11.85 -0.68 -4.90
C PRO A 364 -12.76 0.48 -4.49
N PHE A 365 -12.74 0.89 -3.22
CA PHE A 365 -13.68 1.86 -2.66
C PHE A 365 -12.98 3.05 -2.00
N PHE A 366 -12.00 2.80 -1.13
CA PHE A 366 -11.15 3.88 -0.62
C PHE A 366 -10.44 4.59 -1.76
N GLY A 367 -9.88 3.83 -2.67
CA GLY A 367 -9.07 4.29 -3.79
C GLY A 367 -7.69 3.65 -3.78
N GLY A 368 -7.07 3.60 -4.95
CA GLY A 368 -5.75 3.00 -5.16
C GLY A 368 -4.72 4.05 -5.57
N PRO A 369 -4.11 4.79 -4.62
CA PRO A 369 -3.11 5.81 -4.92
C PRO A 369 -1.74 5.20 -5.26
N GLY A 370 -1.67 4.50 -6.40
CA GLY A 370 -0.43 3.93 -6.92
C GLY A 370 0.26 3.01 -5.92
N ASN A 371 1.54 3.25 -5.69
CA ASN A 371 2.35 2.47 -4.74
C ASN A 371 2.12 2.88 -3.27
N ASN A 372 1.40 4.00 -3.02
CA ASN A 372 1.29 4.60 -1.69
C ASN A 372 0.11 4.09 -0.84
N TYR A 373 -0.71 3.16 -1.32
CA TYR A 373 -1.91 2.73 -0.59
C TYR A 373 -1.60 2.22 0.84
N SER A 374 -0.55 1.45 1.02
CA SER A 374 -0.22 0.88 2.34
C SER A 374 0.17 1.96 3.37
N THR A 375 0.63 3.14 2.95
CA THR A 375 0.85 4.29 3.86
C THR A 375 -0.48 4.75 4.46
N HIS A 376 -1.57 4.76 3.69
CA HIS A 376 -2.91 5.03 4.21
C HIS A 376 -3.37 3.95 5.20
N GLY A 377 -3.13 2.67 4.89
CA GLY A 377 -3.43 1.57 5.80
C GLY A 377 -2.70 1.68 7.13
N ILE A 378 -1.42 2.09 7.11
CA ILE A 378 -0.63 2.33 8.33
C ILE A 378 -1.17 3.56 9.09
N ALA A 379 -1.54 4.64 8.39
CA ALA A 379 -2.12 5.84 9.01
C ALA A 379 -3.43 5.52 9.73
N GLU A 380 -4.34 4.79 9.10
CA GLU A 380 -5.58 4.32 9.72
C GLU A 380 -5.31 3.40 10.91
N MET A 381 -4.30 2.52 10.80
CA MET A 381 -3.91 1.63 11.90
C MET A 381 -3.37 2.43 13.10
N VAL A 382 -2.57 3.47 12.87
CA VAL A 382 -2.08 4.38 13.94
C VAL A 382 -3.26 5.02 14.66
N HIS A 383 -4.23 5.55 13.93
CA HIS A 383 -5.42 6.17 14.52
C HIS A 383 -6.30 5.14 15.26
N TRP A 384 -6.50 3.96 14.66
CA TRP A 384 -7.26 2.88 15.28
C TRP A 384 -6.63 2.42 16.60
N LEU A 385 -5.31 2.17 16.63
CA LEU A 385 -4.58 1.74 17.82
C LEU A 385 -4.62 2.79 18.94
N ARG A 386 -4.50 4.07 18.61
CA ARG A 386 -4.62 5.17 19.59
C ARG A 386 -6.00 5.29 20.22
N ALA A 387 -7.03 4.87 19.49
CA ALA A 387 -8.40 4.86 19.98
C ALA A 387 -8.74 3.65 20.87
N GLN A 388 -7.86 2.65 20.95
CA GLN A 388 -8.09 1.49 21.80
C GLN A 388 -7.80 1.82 23.26
N PRO A 389 -8.74 1.55 24.19
CA PRO A 389 -8.53 1.79 25.62
C PRO A 389 -7.59 0.76 26.27
N GLU A 390 -7.44 -0.40 25.65
CA GLU A 390 -6.62 -1.50 26.12
C GLU A 390 -5.46 -1.78 25.15
N PRO A 391 -4.38 -2.44 25.63
CA PRO A 391 -3.30 -2.91 24.77
C PRO A 391 -3.81 -3.71 23.57
N SER A 392 -3.45 -3.28 22.38
CA SER A 392 -4.00 -3.85 21.15
C SER A 392 -2.95 -4.01 20.07
N TYR A 393 -3.10 -5.05 19.26
CA TYR A 393 -2.29 -5.31 18.07
C TYR A 393 -3.12 -5.11 16.80
N GLY A 394 -2.49 -4.58 15.78
CA GLY A 394 -3.03 -4.50 14.43
C GLY A 394 -2.01 -4.93 13.39
N VAL A 395 -2.48 -5.45 12.26
CA VAL A 395 -1.62 -5.87 11.15
C VAL A 395 -1.96 -5.10 9.89
N VAL A 396 -0.92 -4.62 9.19
CA VAL A 396 -1.06 -3.99 7.87
C VAL A 396 -0.26 -4.81 6.87
N GLY A 397 -0.97 -5.37 5.89
CA GLY A 397 -0.38 -6.07 4.76
C GLY A 397 -0.16 -5.16 3.57
N ALA A 398 0.93 -5.36 2.85
CA ALA A 398 1.25 -4.65 1.63
C ALA A 398 1.62 -5.64 0.53
N ASN A 399 1.17 -5.37 -0.69
CA ASN A 399 1.37 -6.24 -1.84
C ASN A 399 1.77 -5.43 -3.08
N GLY A 400 2.68 -5.98 -3.86
CA GLY A 400 3.13 -5.40 -5.11
C GLY A 400 3.26 -6.43 -6.23
N GLY A 401 3.18 -5.95 -7.47
CA GLY A 401 3.15 -6.80 -8.64
C GLY A 401 1.91 -7.69 -8.69
N TYR A 402 2.07 -8.90 -9.20
CA TYR A 402 1.00 -9.89 -9.34
C TYR A 402 1.03 -10.91 -8.19
N LEU A 403 0.77 -10.49 -6.96
CA LEU A 403 1.10 -11.24 -5.74
C LEU A 403 2.60 -11.62 -5.73
N SER A 404 3.48 -10.65 -6.05
CA SER A 404 4.90 -10.95 -6.26
C SER A 404 5.79 -10.49 -5.13
N LYS A 405 5.44 -9.38 -4.48
CA LYS A 405 6.22 -8.78 -3.40
C LYS A 405 5.31 -8.45 -2.24
N HIS A 406 5.73 -8.83 -1.05
CA HIS A 406 4.93 -8.68 0.17
C HIS A 406 5.77 -8.06 1.27
N ALA A 407 5.14 -7.16 2.03
CA ALA A 407 5.66 -6.69 3.29
C ALA A 407 4.51 -6.55 4.30
N VAL A 408 4.74 -6.98 5.52
CA VAL A 408 3.74 -7.00 6.58
C VAL A 408 4.33 -6.37 7.83
N GLY A 409 3.57 -5.47 8.47
CA GLY A 409 3.91 -4.90 9.76
C GLY A 409 2.84 -5.23 10.81
N VAL A 410 3.28 -5.63 11.99
CA VAL A 410 2.45 -5.74 13.19
C VAL A 410 2.73 -4.53 14.07
N TYR A 411 1.70 -3.74 14.32
CA TYR A 411 1.74 -2.51 15.10
C TYR A 411 0.98 -2.66 16.41
N ALA A 412 1.41 -1.92 17.45
CA ALA A 412 0.69 -1.89 18.72
C ALA A 412 0.85 -0.56 19.45
N ASN A 413 -0.12 -0.26 20.33
CA ASN A 413 -0.03 0.82 21.31
C ASN A 413 0.69 0.36 22.61
N ILE A 414 1.47 -0.69 22.50
CA ILE A 414 2.24 -1.30 23.59
C ILE A 414 3.73 -0.99 23.36
N PRO A 415 4.44 -0.37 24.31
CA PRO A 415 5.86 -0.19 24.19
C PRO A 415 6.64 -1.50 24.07
N ALA A 416 7.50 -1.61 23.05
CA ALA A 416 8.35 -2.79 22.82
C ALA A 416 9.67 -2.39 22.15
N GLU A 417 10.66 -3.26 22.23
CA GLU A 417 11.88 -3.14 21.42
C GLU A 417 11.54 -3.25 19.92
N PHE A 418 12.35 -2.63 19.09
CA PHE A 418 12.17 -2.73 17.64
C PHE A 418 12.48 -4.16 17.18
N PRO A 419 11.62 -4.77 16.33
CA PRO A 419 11.77 -6.18 15.99
C PRO A 419 12.99 -6.42 15.10
N GLU A 420 13.69 -7.53 15.35
CA GLU A 420 14.56 -8.11 14.36
C GLU A 420 13.71 -8.67 13.22
N THR A 421 14.07 -8.34 11.95
CA THR A 421 13.37 -8.93 10.82
C THR A 421 14.04 -10.21 10.36
N ALA A 422 13.23 -11.23 10.10
CA ALA A 422 13.71 -12.41 9.40
C ALA A 422 14.18 -12.01 7.98
N PRO A 423 15.17 -12.70 7.40
CA PRO A 423 15.50 -12.52 6.00
C PRO A 423 14.27 -12.63 5.11
N GLU A 424 14.23 -11.86 4.02
CA GLU A 424 13.14 -11.94 3.04
C GLU A 424 12.94 -13.38 2.58
N PHE A 425 11.72 -13.89 2.73
CA PHE A 425 11.38 -15.19 2.17
C PHE A 425 11.26 -15.09 0.66
N LYS A 426 12.04 -15.88 -0.05
CA LYS A 426 11.97 -15.99 -1.52
C LYS A 426 11.39 -17.35 -1.88
N ALA A 427 10.19 -17.35 -2.43
CA ALA A 427 9.59 -18.59 -2.94
C ALA A 427 10.45 -19.13 -4.09
N PRO A 428 10.70 -20.46 -4.13
CA PRO A 428 11.50 -21.06 -5.19
C PRO A 428 10.79 -21.03 -6.54
N GLU A 429 11.54 -20.91 -7.62
CA GLU A 429 11.04 -21.23 -8.95
C GLU A 429 10.73 -22.73 -9.01
N ALA A 430 9.51 -23.08 -9.35
CA ALA A 430 9.04 -24.46 -9.34
C ALA A 430 8.75 -25.01 -10.73
N VAL A 431 8.70 -24.14 -11.74
CA VAL A 431 8.39 -24.50 -13.13
C VAL A 431 9.44 -23.87 -14.05
N GLU A 432 10.04 -24.69 -14.90
CA GLU A 432 10.90 -24.21 -15.97
C GLU A 432 10.03 -23.83 -17.17
N VAL A 433 10.11 -22.57 -17.59
CA VAL A 433 9.38 -22.08 -18.76
C VAL A 433 10.14 -22.42 -20.03
N VAL A 434 9.57 -23.26 -20.89
CA VAL A 434 10.14 -23.65 -22.18
C VAL A 434 9.74 -22.61 -23.22
N SER A 435 10.71 -21.87 -23.75
CA SER A 435 10.49 -20.78 -24.72
C SER A 435 10.13 -21.25 -26.13
N ASP A 436 10.43 -22.50 -26.47
CA ASP A 436 10.16 -23.09 -27.77
C ASP A 436 9.63 -24.53 -27.56
N PRO A 437 8.35 -24.67 -27.13
CA PRO A 437 7.79 -25.97 -26.80
C PRO A 437 7.57 -26.82 -28.07
N GLU A 438 7.73 -28.15 -27.94
CA GLU A 438 7.34 -29.11 -28.95
C GLU A 438 5.85 -28.99 -29.29
N PRO A 439 5.44 -29.13 -30.56
CA PRO A 439 4.06 -28.92 -31.00
C PRO A 439 3.02 -29.88 -30.38
N ASP A 440 3.45 -30.94 -29.74
CA ASP A 440 2.61 -32.00 -29.17
C ASP A 440 2.41 -31.86 -27.63
N GLY A 441 2.65 -30.67 -27.08
CA GLY A 441 2.41 -30.39 -25.66
C GLY A 441 0.96 -30.62 -25.25
N VAL A 442 0.74 -31.25 -24.10
CA VAL A 442 -0.58 -31.44 -23.49
C VAL A 442 -0.82 -30.31 -22.47
N ILE A 443 -1.99 -29.66 -22.54
CA ILE A 443 -2.43 -28.74 -21.50
C ILE A 443 -2.94 -29.57 -20.32
N GLU A 444 -2.22 -29.55 -19.21
CA GLU A 444 -2.61 -30.17 -17.94
C GLU A 444 -3.60 -29.31 -17.12
#